data_b2314f383a7463a1085c83646eb19ea7
#
_entry.id   b2314f383a7463a1085c83646eb19ea7
#
_cell.length_a   1.000
_cell.length_b   1.000
_cell.length_c   1.000
_cell.angle_alpha   90.00
_cell.angle_beta   90.00
_cell.angle_gamma   90.00
#
_symmetry.space_group_name_H-M   'P 1'
#
loop_
_entity.id
_entity.type
_entity.pdbx_description
1 polymer ?
#
loop_
_entity_poly.entity_id
_entity_poly.type
_entity_poly.pdbx_seq_one_letter_code
_entity_poly.pdbx_strand_id
1 'polypeptide(L)'
;MQTKTLFSRHYLEHHLPDHPQWDEDPRPAFDAVRELWQKARRHGDTWNEAQTEQEFIQPVLDLLGWSYVVQPEAHRGGRVTRPDYALFPDDETRDAAYPHQGDDEAFYSRARAIGEAKYWGRPLSQKHASGRETWKPGNPSHQMVSYLVGTRVAWGILTNGLIWRLYSREVSSTASEFYEVDLGLIFDFLPQGGAPTAAQLDQFRRWWLFFRRASFAPDPQGKSFVQRVHEGSATYAREISDKLKELVYEEVMPEIAGGFVAYRYHELGV
;
A
#
# COMPACT_ATOMS: atom_id res chain seq x y z
N MET A 1 8.55 -5.73 -15.95
CA MET A 1 7.70 -6.65 -15.20
C MET A 1 6.52 -5.81 -14.76
N GLN A 2 5.29 -6.05 -15.24
CA GLN A 2 4.12 -5.32 -14.78
C GLN A 2 3.93 -5.65 -13.29
N THR A 3 4.01 -4.66 -12.43
CA THR A 3 3.62 -4.79 -11.02
C THR A 3 2.13 -5.09 -11.00
N LYS A 4 1.76 -6.24 -10.46
CA LYS A 4 0.36 -6.52 -10.16
C LYS A 4 -0.04 -5.57 -9.04
N THR A 5 -0.98 -4.69 -9.30
CA THR A 5 -1.49 -3.75 -8.30
C THR A 5 -2.46 -4.48 -7.38
N LEU A 6 -2.35 -4.21 -6.06
CA LEU A 6 -3.26 -4.74 -5.03
C LEU A 6 -4.73 -4.41 -5.33
N PHE A 7 -4.98 -3.30 -6.01
CA PHE A 7 -6.31 -2.86 -6.44
C PHE A 7 -6.32 -2.65 -7.95
N SER A 8 -7.41 -3.02 -8.61
CA SER A 8 -7.63 -2.70 -10.03
C SER A 8 -7.61 -1.18 -10.23
N ARG A 9 -6.82 -0.72 -11.20
CA ARG A 9 -6.76 0.71 -11.54
C ARG A 9 -8.13 1.26 -11.91
N HIS A 10 -8.88 0.52 -12.74
CA HIS A 10 -10.21 0.91 -13.15
C HIS A 10 -11.16 1.03 -11.94
N TYR A 11 -11.08 0.09 -10.99
CA TYR A 11 -11.88 0.16 -9.77
C TYR A 11 -11.56 1.42 -8.95
N LEU A 12 -10.28 1.76 -8.80
CA LEU A 12 -9.85 2.97 -8.09
C LEU A 12 -10.26 4.26 -8.79
N GLU A 13 -10.36 4.26 -10.12
CA GLU A 13 -10.74 5.43 -10.89
C GLU A 13 -12.26 5.65 -10.92
N HIS A 14 -13.06 4.59 -10.96
CA HIS A 14 -14.50 4.67 -11.26
C HIS A 14 -15.42 4.23 -10.11
N HIS A 15 -14.96 3.42 -9.16
CA HIS A 15 -15.78 2.93 -8.05
C HIS A 15 -15.36 3.46 -6.68
N LEU A 16 -14.08 3.81 -6.51
CA LEU A 16 -13.63 4.42 -5.26
C LEU A 16 -14.31 5.78 -4.98
N PRO A 17 -14.59 6.65 -5.99
CA PRO A 17 -15.33 7.89 -5.76
C PRO A 17 -16.77 7.72 -5.27
N ASP A 18 -17.37 6.54 -5.46
CA ASP A 18 -18.72 6.24 -4.97
C ASP A 18 -18.72 5.82 -3.48
N HIS A 19 -17.54 5.65 -2.88
CA HIS A 19 -17.43 5.26 -1.48
C HIS A 19 -17.69 6.45 -0.54
N PRO A 20 -18.52 6.30 0.52
CA PRO A 20 -18.87 7.41 1.42
C PRO A 20 -17.68 8.18 2.01
N GLN A 21 -16.55 7.49 2.25
CA GLN A 21 -15.33 8.13 2.76
C GLN A 21 -14.62 9.02 1.72
N TRP A 22 -14.98 8.93 0.46
CA TRP A 22 -14.43 9.80 -0.59
C TRP A 22 -14.83 11.27 -0.41
N ASP A 23 -15.99 11.53 0.16
CA ASP A 23 -16.50 12.89 0.37
C ASP A 23 -15.82 13.62 1.54
N GLU A 24 -15.03 12.92 2.36
CA GLU A 24 -14.28 13.55 3.44
C GLU A 24 -13.23 14.53 2.88
N ASP A 25 -13.12 15.71 3.50
CA ASP A 25 -12.18 16.74 3.03
C ASP A 25 -10.72 16.38 3.42
N PRO A 26 -9.83 16.12 2.45
CA PRO A 26 -8.42 15.79 2.73
C PRO A 26 -7.54 17.04 2.95
N ARG A 27 -8.05 18.28 2.74
CA ARG A 27 -7.23 19.50 2.75
C ARG A 27 -6.49 19.74 4.06
N PRO A 28 -7.10 19.56 5.26
CA PRO A 28 -6.36 19.73 6.51
C PRO A 28 -5.14 18.80 6.60
N ALA A 29 -5.30 17.53 6.20
CA ALA A 29 -4.20 16.57 6.17
C ALA A 29 -3.17 16.94 5.08
N PHE A 30 -3.64 17.38 3.90
CA PHE A 30 -2.79 17.84 2.81
C PHE A 30 -1.87 18.98 3.25
N ASP A 31 -2.40 20.00 3.89
CA ASP A 31 -1.63 21.16 4.33
C ASP A 31 -0.60 20.77 5.40
N ALA A 32 -0.98 19.93 6.35
CA ALA A 32 -0.07 19.46 7.40
C ALA A 32 1.07 18.60 6.83
N VAL A 33 0.78 17.68 5.91
CA VAL A 33 1.81 16.86 5.24
C VAL A 33 2.69 17.72 4.33
N ARG A 34 2.14 18.73 3.67
CA ARG A 34 2.91 19.67 2.85
C ARG A 34 3.97 20.43 3.67
N GLU A 35 3.69 20.82 4.89
CA GLU A 35 4.67 21.47 5.77
C GLU A 35 5.84 20.53 6.09
N LEU A 36 5.55 19.27 6.45
CA LEU A 36 6.58 18.25 6.66
C LEU A 36 7.38 17.98 5.38
N TRP A 37 6.69 17.92 4.24
CA TRP A 37 7.30 17.71 2.93
C TRP A 37 8.32 18.80 2.58
N GLN A 38 7.98 20.07 2.82
CA GLN A 38 8.88 21.20 2.57
C GLN A 38 10.18 21.11 3.37
N LYS A 39 10.13 20.59 4.61
CA LYS A 39 11.31 20.31 5.43
C LYS A 39 12.11 19.14 4.84
N ALA A 40 11.43 18.04 4.54
CA ALA A 40 12.04 16.84 3.99
C ALA A 40 12.74 17.10 2.64
N ARG A 41 12.12 17.89 1.76
CA ARG A 41 12.72 18.26 0.46
C ARG A 41 14.03 19.03 0.58
N ARG A 42 14.26 19.75 1.67
CA ARG A 42 15.50 20.50 1.90
C ARG A 42 16.62 19.65 2.47
N HIS A 43 16.31 18.62 3.24
CA HIS A 43 17.27 17.90 4.07
C HIS A 43 17.27 16.38 3.90
N GLY A 44 16.19 15.80 3.36
CA GLY A 44 15.95 14.36 3.29
C GLY A 44 17.05 13.57 2.60
N ASP A 45 17.65 14.11 1.56
CA ASP A 45 18.75 13.45 0.83
C ASP A 45 20.00 13.21 1.70
N THR A 46 20.13 13.93 2.82
CA THR A 46 21.22 13.75 3.79
C THR A 46 20.87 12.85 4.96
N TRP A 47 19.57 12.54 5.13
CA TRP A 47 19.09 11.77 6.27
C TRP A 47 19.48 10.29 6.18
N ASN A 48 19.83 9.71 7.30
CA ASN A 48 19.85 8.26 7.48
C ASN A 48 18.43 7.74 7.78
N GLU A 49 18.28 6.42 7.97
CA GLU A 49 16.99 5.79 8.22
C GLU A 49 16.32 6.35 9.50
N ALA A 50 17.04 6.40 10.60
CA ALA A 50 16.51 6.94 11.87
C ALA A 50 16.08 8.41 11.77
N GLN A 51 16.85 9.24 11.04
CA GLN A 51 16.48 10.63 10.80
C GLN A 51 15.23 10.74 9.89
N THR A 52 15.13 9.88 8.87
CA THR A 52 13.93 9.84 8.00
C THR A 52 12.68 9.46 8.80
N GLU A 53 12.83 8.49 9.70
CA GLU A 53 11.74 8.10 10.60
C GLU A 53 11.33 9.25 11.52
N GLN A 54 12.27 9.82 12.26
CA GLN A 54 12.00 10.86 13.25
C GLN A 54 11.49 12.17 12.63
N GLU A 55 12.07 12.58 11.49
CA GLU A 55 11.81 13.90 10.91
C GLU A 55 10.63 13.91 9.93
N PHE A 56 10.20 12.75 9.43
CA PHE A 56 9.12 12.68 8.46
C PHE A 56 8.12 11.55 8.71
N ILE A 57 8.58 10.28 8.81
CA ILE A 57 7.65 9.13 8.80
C ILE A 57 6.78 9.13 10.06
N GLN A 58 7.37 9.26 11.26
CA GLN A 58 6.63 9.29 12.52
C GLN A 58 5.65 10.48 12.60
N PRO A 59 6.06 11.72 12.29
CA PRO A 59 5.10 12.83 12.21
C PRO A 59 3.95 12.60 11.22
N VAL A 60 4.21 11.93 10.09
CA VAL A 60 3.15 11.56 9.14
C VAL A 60 2.24 10.46 9.71
N LEU A 61 2.78 9.45 10.41
CA LEU A 61 1.96 8.44 11.09
C LEU A 61 1.05 9.07 12.16
N ASP A 62 1.56 10.05 12.89
CA ASP A 62 0.77 10.81 13.87
C ASP A 62 -0.38 11.59 13.18
N LEU A 63 -0.10 12.26 12.06
CA LEU A 63 -1.12 12.96 11.25
C LEU A 63 -2.16 11.99 10.65
N LEU A 64 -1.75 10.77 10.34
CA LEU A 64 -2.65 9.70 9.89
C LEU A 64 -3.44 9.06 11.04
N GLY A 65 -3.18 9.48 12.29
CA GLY A 65 -3.89 9.09 13.51
C GLY A 65 -3.49 7.74 14.08
N TRP A 66 -2.33 7.21 13.70
CA TRP A 66 -1.86 5.93 14.20
C TRP A 66 -1.29 6.03 15.63
N SER A 67 -1.64 5.06 16.47
CA SER A 67 -0.90 4.73 17.68
C SER A 67 0.05 3.60 17.34
N TYR A 68 1.33 3.65 17.77
CA TYR A 68 2.30 2.64 17.35
C TYR A 68 3.34 2.30 18.42
N VAL A 69 3.91 1.10 18.28
CA VAL A 69 5.13 0.67 18.97
C VAL A 69 6.26 0.61 17.95
N VAL A 70 7.38 1.27 18.28
CA VAL A 70 8.59 1.28 17.42
C VAL A 70 9.41 0.04 17.69
N GLN A 71 9.87 -0.62 16.62
CA GLN A 71 10.72 -1.81 16.63
C GLN A 71 10.24 -2.94 17.55
N PRO A 72 8.95 -3.33 17.46
CA PRO A 72 8.42 -4.42 18.27
C PRO A 72 9.11 -5.74 17.90
N GLU A 73 9.36 -6.58 18.89
CA GLU A 73 9.95 -7.90 18.64
C GLU A 73 8.94 -8.82 17.96
N ALA A 74 9.39 -9.62 16.99
CA ALA A 74 8.66 -10.72 16.40
C ALA A 74 9.54 -11.96 16.32
N HIS A 75 9.00 -13.11 16.71
CA HIS A 75 9.75 -14.36 16.82
C HIS A 75 9.27 -15.37 15.76
N ARG A 76 10.15 -15.81 14.89
CA ARG A 76 9.84 -16.84 13.89
C ARG A 76 10.96 -17.88 13.82
N GLY A 77 10.64 -19.13 14.17
CA GLY A 77 11.57 -20.24 14.01
C GLY A 77 12.93 -20.00 14.68
N GLY A 78 12.94 -19.36 15.86
CA GLY A 78 14.16 -19.04 16.62
C GLY A 78 14.94 -17.82 16.09
N ARG A 79 14.43 -17.11 15.07
CA ARG A 79 14.99 -15.83 14.60
C ARG A 79 14.09 -14.69 15.03
N VAL A 80 14.68 -13.69 15.66
CA VAL A 80 13.99 -12.42 15.93
C VAL A 80 13.98 -11.61 14.63
N THR A 81 12.80 -11.26 14.15
CA THR A 81 12.57 -10.32 13.06
C THR A 81 11.79 -9.15 13.62
N ARG A 82 12.11 -7.94 13.19
CA ARG A 82 11.50 -6.71 13.73
C ARG A 82 11.03 -5.85 12.59
N PRO A 83 9.70 -5.69 12.39
CA PRO A 83 9.21 -4.56 11.61
C PRO A 83 9.52 -3.26 12.39
N ASP A 84 9.68 -2.15 11.70
CA ASP A 84 9.98 -0.88 12.38
C ASP A 84 8.79 -0.38 13.21
N TYR A 85 7.55 -0.75 12.83
CA TYR A 85 6.33 -0.35 13.54
C TYR A 85 5.31 -1.48 13.64
N ALA A 86 4.64 -1.58 14.81
CA ALA A 86 3.33 -2.18 14.94
C ALA A 86 2.31 -1.04 15.10
N LEU A 87 1.27 -1.02 14.26
CA LEU A 87 0.30 0.07 14.15
C LEU A 87 -1.04 -0.36 14.76
N PHE A 88 -1.51 0.39 15.74
CA PHE A 88 -2.70 0.08 16.54
C PHE A 88 -3.85 1.07 16.26
N PRO A 89 -5.12 0.65 16.54
CA PRO A 89 -6.27 1.50 16.30
C PRO A 89 -6.32 2.72 17.25
N ASP A 90 -5.75 2.62 18.44
CA ASP A 90 -5.76 3.65 19.48
C ASP A 90 -4.68 3.37 20.54
N ASP A 91 -4.48 4.33 21.44
CA ASP A 91 -3.50 4.25 22.52
C ASP A 91 -3.87 3.17 23.55
N GLU A 92 -5.15 2.96 23.82
CA GLU A 92 -5.62 1.94 24.76
C GLU A 92 -5.23 0.54 24.29
N THR A 93 -5.48 0.25 23.00
CA THR A 93 -5.13 -1.03 22.37
C THR A 93 -3.62 -1.21 22.32
N ARG A 94 -2.85 -0.15 22.01
CA ARG A 94 -1.38 -0.16 22.03
C ARG A 94 -0.86 -0.48 23.42
N ASP A 95 -1.35 0.22 24.43
CA ASP A 95 -0.90 0.07 25.82
C ASP A 95 -1.27 -1.31 26.37
N ALA A 96 -2.43 -1.85 25.99
CA ALA A 96 -2.84 -3.22 26.31
C ALA A 96 -1.99 -4.30 25.59
N ALA A 97 -1.43 -3.98 24.42
CA ALA A 97 -0.51 -4.88 23.70
C ALA A 97 0.91 -4.86 24.30
N TYR A 98 1.36 -3.74 24.82
CA TYR A 98 2.74 -3.50 25.23
C TYR A 98 3.34 -4.57 26.17
N PRO A 99 2.61 -5.09 27.21
CA PRO A 99 3.12 -6.15 28.09
C PRO A 99 3.34 -7.50 27.38
N HIS A 100 2.82 -7.67 26.18
CA HIS A 100 2.84 -8.93 25.41
C HIS A 100 3.92 -8.98 24.33
N GLN A 101 4.89 -8.07 24.30
CA GLN A 101 5.93 -8.01 23.25
C GLN A 101 6.79 -9.30 23.13
N GLY A 102 6.79 -10.18 24.14
CA GLY A 102 7.42 -11.51 24.07
C GLY A 102 6.53 -12.62 23.51
N ASP A 103 5.24 -12.34 23.22
CA ASP A 103 4.26 -13.28 22.67
C ASP A 103 3.69 -12.66 21.37
N ASP A 104 4.18 -13.13 20.24
CA ASP A 104 3.80 -12.59 18.91
C ASP A 104 2.29 -12.65 18.66
N GLU A 105 1.62 -13.72 19.05
CA GLU A 105 0.19 -13.88 18.83
C GLU A 105 -0.60 -12.89 19.69
N ALA A 106 -0.28 -12.80 20.97
CA ALA A 106 -0.95 -11.89 21.89
C ALA A 106 -0.70 -10.41 21.53
N PHE A 107 0.50 -10.06 21.06
CA PHE A 107 0.87 -8.71 20.69
C PHE A 107 0.28 -8.29 19.33
N TYR A 108 0.61 -9.06 18.27
CA TYR A 108 0.26 -8.65 16.91
C TYR A 108 -1.21 -8.87 16.55
N SER A 109 -1.95 -9.72 17.28
CA SER A 109 -3.42 -9.86 17.08
C SER A 109 -4.19 -8.56 17.33
N ARG A 110 -3.60 -7.63 18.08
CA ARG A 110 -4.16 -6.31 18.37
C ARG A 110 -3.79 -5.25 17.34
N ALA A 111 -2.72 -5.47 16.58
CA ALA A 111 -2.28 -4.53 15.55
C ALA A 111 -3.19 -4.59 14.31
N ARG A 112 -3.42 -3.45 13.67
CA ARG A 112 -4.16 -3.34 12.41
C ARG A 112 -3.24 -3.43 11.20
N ALA A 113 -2.02 -2.93 11.34
CA ALA A 113 -0.99 -3.02 10.32
C ALA A 113 0.39 -3.10 10.96
N ILE A 114 1.40 -3.49 10.18
CA ILE A 114 2.81 -3.31 10.50
C ILE A 114 3.43 -2.30 9.54
N GLY A 115 4.49 -1.62 9.97
CA GLY A 115 5.22 -0.64 9.18
C GLY A 115 6.68 -1.01 9.02
N GLU A 116 7.25 -0.73 7.87
CA GLU A 116 8.68 -0.80 7.58
C GLU A 116 9.12 0.51 6.94
N ALA A 117 10.10 1.15 7.52
CA ALA A 117 10.67 2.41 7.07
C ALA A 117 12.02 2.20 6.38
N LYS A 118 12.32 3.06 5.43
CA LYS A 118 13.62 3.14 4.79
C LYS A 118 14.06 4.60 4.71
N TYR A 119 15.36 4.84 4.62
CA TYR A 119 15.87 6.19 4.48
C TYR A 119 15.27 6.88 3.24
N TRP A 120 15.23 8.20 3.29
CA TRP A 120 14.61 9.05 2.27
C TRP A 120 15.03 8.69 0.85
N GLY A 121 14.05 8.38 -0.01
CA GLY A 121 14.28 8.08 -1.42
C GLY A 121 14.92 6.73 -1.73
N ARG A 122 15.09 5.82 -0.75
CA ARG A 122 15.63 4.48 -1.01
C ARG A 122 14.71 3.68 -1.94
N PRO A 123 15.24 3.00 -3.00
CA PRO A 123 14.45 2.10 -3.83
C PRO A 123 13.83 0.95 -3.02
N LEU A 124 12.52 0.77 -3.11
CA LEU A 124 11.78 -0.20 -2.29
C LEU A 124 11.71 -1.62 -2.87
N SER A 125 12.05 -1.82 -4.13
CA SER A 125 11.99 -3.14 -4.81
C SER A 125 13.36 -3.72 -5.15
N GLN A 126 14.45 -3.11 -4.70
CA GLN A 126 15.80 -3.53 -5.07
C GLN A 126 16.68 -3.69 -3.85
N LYS A 127 17.62 -4.65 -3.95
CA LYS A 127 18.77 -4.67 -3.04
C LYS A 127 19.60 -3.41 -3.32
N HIS A 128 19.87 -2.62 -2.30
CA HIS A 128 20.66 -1.41 -2.44
C HIS A 128 21.74 -1.42 -1.36
N ALA A 129 23.00 -1.27 -1.78
CA ALA A 129 24.13 -1.12 -0.88
C ALA A 129 24.47 0.37 -0.84
N SER A 130 23.97 1.09 0.17
CA SER A 130 24.44 2.42 0.47
C SER A 130 24.93 2.45 1.92
N GLY A 131 25.98 3.23 2.18
CA GLY A 131 26.46 3.45 3.55
C GLY A 131 25.45 4.12 4.49
N ARG A 132 24.23 4.41 4.02
CA ARG A 132 23.12 5.00 4.78
C ARG A 132 22.27 3.95 5.50
N GLU A 133 22.47 2.65 5.21
CA GLU A 133 21.82 1.54 5.91
C GLU A 133 22.70 1.00 7.02
N THR A 134 22.11 0.79 8.18
CA THR A 134 22.78 0.18 9.35
C THR A 134 22.74 -1.34 9.35
N TRP A 135 21.93 -1.96 8.44
CA TRP A 135 21.71 -3.40 8.34
C TRP A 135 22.00 -3.95 6.95
N LYS A 136 22.08 -5.31 6.83
CA LYS A 136 22.36 -5.98 5.55
C LYS A 136 21.41 -5.54 4.46
N PRO A 137 21.93 -5.14 3.28
CA PRO A 137 21.11 -4.68 2.18
C PRO A 137 20.18 -5.82 1.72
N GLY A 138 18.89 -5.69 2.04
CA GLY A 138 17.82 -6.57 1.61
C GLY A 138 16.91 -5.90 0.59
N ASN A 139 16.02 -6.65 -0.03
CA ASN A 139 14.91 -6.08 -0.77
C ASN A 139 13.77 -5.75 0.21
N PRO A 140 13.40 -4.46 0.42
CA PRO A 140 12.40 -4.07 1.41
C PRO A 140 11.02 -4.70 1.18
N SER A 141 10.62 -4.90 -0.09
CA SER A 141 9.36 -5.56 -0.42
C SER A 141 9.34 -7.02 0.07
N HIS A 142 10.45 -7.75 -0.03
CA HIS A 142 10.55 -9.10 0.52
C HIS A 142 10.59 -9.12 2.04
N GLN A 143 11.21 -8.12 2.67
CA GLN A 143 11.16 -7.94 4.13
C GLN A 143 9.72 -7.78 4.61
N MET A 144 8.96 -6.86 3.99
CA MET A 144 7.56 -6.62 4.33
C MET A 144 6.72 -7.89 4.24
N VAL A 145 6.82 -8.64 3.15
CA VAL A 145 6.08 -9.92 3.01
C VAL A 145 6.49 -10.93 4.09
N SER A 146 7.79 -11.00 4.40
CA SER A 146 8.28 -11.89 5.48
C SER A 146 7.70 -11.51 6.84
N TYR A 147 7.58 -10.22 7.14
CA TYR A 147 6.97 -9.73 8.38
C TYR A 147 5.47 -10.01 8.42
N LEU A 148 4.72 -9.78 7.35
CA LEU A 148 3.30 -10.12 7.28
C LEU A 148 3.02 -11.60 7.54
N VAL A 149 3.86 -12.47 6.98
CA VAL A 149 3.76 -13.92 7.21
C VAL A 149 4.15 -14.27 8.66
N GLY A 150 5.18 -13.62 9.21
CA GLY A 150 5.67 -13.87 10.57
C GLY A 150 4.68 -13.43 11.63
N THR A 151 4.20 -12.19 11.55
CA THR A 151 3.31 -11.56 12.53
C THR A 151 1.86 -11.94 12.36
N ARG A 152 1.48 -12.48 11.21
CA ARG A 152 0.09 -12.75 10.80
C ARG A 152 -0.82 -11.51 10.71
N VAL A 153 -0.27 -10.32 10.79
CA VAL A 153 -1.03 -9.08 10.59
C VAL A 153 -1.50 -9.00 9.14
N ALA A 154 -2.71 -8.48 8.92
CA ALA A 154 -3.34 -8.50 7.60
C ALA A 154 -2.73 -7.49 6.64
N TRP A 155 -2.24 -6.36 7.14
CA TRP A 155 -1.80 -5.22 6.34
C TRP A 155 -0.38 -4.79 6.68
N GLY A 156 0.37 -4.33 5.67
CA GLY A 156 1.72 -3.81 5.85
C GLY A 156 1.91 -2.50 5.08
N ILE A 157 2.58 -1.55 5.71
CA ILE A 157 2.94 -0.25 5.12
C ILE A 157 4.45 -0.20 4.99
N LEU A 158 4.94 -0.11 3.76
CA LEU A 158 6.37 0.08 3.47
C LEU A 158 6.57 1.49 2.89
N THR A 159 7.49 2.26 3.47
CA THR A 159 7.76 3.61 2.99
C THR A 159 9.24 4.01 3.08
N ASN A 160 9.65 4.90 2.20
CA ASN A 160 10.93 5.63 2.24
C ASN A 160 10.71 7.15 2.40
N GLY A 161 9.52 7.56 2.87
CA GLY A 161 9.09 8.95 2.95
C GLY A 161 8.48 9.46 1.64
N LEU A 162 9.10 9.20 0.49
CA LEU A 162 8.59 9.59 -0.84
C LEU A 162 7.49 8.66 -1.32
N ILE A 163 7.76 7.37 -1.30
CA ILE A 163 6.90 6.30 -1.81
C ILE A 163 6.28 5.59 -0.62
N TRP A 164 4.98 5.38 -0.68
CA TRP A 164 4.18 4.64 0.28
C TRP A 164 3.53 3.46 -0.40
N ARG A 165 3.75 2.25 0.14
CA ARG A 165 3.18 0.99 -0.35
C ARG A 165 2.32 0.34 0.71
N LEU A 166 1.13 -0.10 0.30
CA LEU A 166 0.25 -0.94 1.09
C LEU A 166 0.30 -2.37 0.57
N TYR A 167 0.54 -3.31 1.47
CA TYR A 167 0.56 -4.75 1.22
C TYR A 167 -0.59 -5.43 1.95
N SER A 168 -1.15 -6.46 1.34
CA SER A 168 -2.08 -7.39 2.00
C SER A 168 -1.40 -8.74 2.17
N ARG A 169 -1.44 -9.31 3.37
CA ARG A 169 -0.93 -10.67 3.62
C ARG A 169 -1.60 -11.72 2.74
N GLU A 170 -2.85 -11.50 2.37
CA GLU A 170 -3.66 -12.45 1.60
C GLU A 170 -3.13 -12.64 0.17
N VAL A 171 -2.68 -11.57 -0.48
CA VAL A 171 -2.31 -11.60 -1.92
C VAL A 171 -0.85 -11.25 -2.20
N SER A 172 -0.14 -10.59 -1.31
CA SER A 172 1.23 -10.10 -1.54
C SER A 172 2.32 -11.18 -1.42
N SER A 173 2.02 -12.43 -1.77
CA SER A 173 2.93 -13.58 -1.61
C SER A 173 4.25 -13.44 -2.40
N THR A 174 4.25 -12.70 -3.50
CA THR A 174 5.43 -12.53 -4.40
C THR A 174 6.20 -11.24 -4.16
N ALA A 175 5.82 -10.41 -3.20
CA ALA A 175 6.37 -9.07 -2.94
C ALA A 175 6.23 -8.07 -4.11
N SER A 176 5.53 -8.44 -5.17
CA SER A 176 5.26 -7.62 -6.35
C SER A 176 3.83 -7.11 -6.42
N GLU A 177 2.96 -7.56 -5.51
CA GLU A 177 1.56 -7.13 -5.39
C GLU A 177 1.42 -6.14 -4.23
N PHE A 178 1.25 -4.88 -4.56
CA PHE A 178 1.05 -3.79 -3.60
C PHE A 178 0.30 -2.63 -4.25
N TYR A 179 -0.28 -1.78 -3.43
CA TYR A 179 -0.75 -0.46 -3.84
C TYR A 179 0.33 0.57 -3.52
N GLU A 180 0.67 1.44 -4.48
CA GLU A 180 1.75 2.41 -4.33
C GLU A 180 1.25 3.83 -4.62
N VAL A 181 1.66 4.77 -3.79
CA VAL A 181 1.51 6.20 -4.04
C VAL A 181 2.87 6.89 -3.86
N ASP A 182 3.22 7.74 -4.82
CA ASP A 182 4.40 8.59 -4.78
C ASP A 182 3.98 10.01 -4.38
N LEU A 183 4.34 10.42 -3.16
CA LEU A 183 4.09 11.77 -2.66
C LEU A 183 4.92 12.83 -3.41
N GLY A 184 6.06 12.44 -3.99
CA GLY A 184 6.86 13.34 -4.83
C GLY A 184 6.08 13.83 -6.04
N LEU A 185 5.29 12.96 -6.68
CA LEU A 185 4.43 13.34 -7.80
C LEU A 185 3.32 14.32 -7.40
N ILE A 186 2.95 14.36 -6.11
CA ILE A 186 1.92 15.26 -5.59
C ILE A 186 2.54 16.61 -5.21
N PHE A 187 3.61 16.60 -4.41
CA PHE A 187 4.13 17.81 -3.76
C PHE A 187 5.24 18.53 -4.53
N ASP A 188 6.06 17.85 -5.33
CA ASP A 188 7.16 18.46 -6.06
C ASP A 188 6.69 19.32 -7.24
N PHE A 189 5.49 19.10 -7.73
CA PHE A 189 4.88 19.84 -8.83
C PHE A 189 3.86 20.89 -8.40
N LEU A 190 3.77 21.16 -7.09
CA LEU A 190 2.93 22.25 -6.61
C LEU A 190 3.51 23.60 -7.06
N PRO A 191 2.68 24.53 -7.53
CA PRO A 191 3.10 25.91 -7.72
C PRO A 191 3.63 26.48 -6.41
N GLN A 192 4.71 27.28 -6.46
CA GLN A 192 5.23 27.93 -5.26
C GLN A 192 4.13 28.78 -4.61
N GLY A 193 3.72 28.41 -3.40
CA GLY A 193 2.64 29.08 -2.66
C GLY A 193 1.23 28.88 -3.24
N GLY A 194 1.07 28.04 -4.28
CA GLY A 194 -0.20 27.77 -4.94
C GLY A 194 -1.04 26.68 -4.26
N ALA A 195 -2.36 26.74 -4.49
CA ALA A 195 -3.27 25.69 -4.11
C ALA A 195 -3.04 24.44 -4.99
N PRO A 196 -3.24 23.21 -4.48
CA PRO A 196 -3.18 22.01 -5.30
C PRO A 196 -4.26 22.04 -6.38
N THR A 197 -3.95 21.47 -7.54
CA THR A 197 -4.96 21.17 -8.55
C THR A 197 -5.93 20.10 -8.05
N ALA A 198 -7.12 20.00 -8.65
CA ALA A 198 -8.08 18.94 -8.31
C ALA A 198 -7.44 17.55 -8.45
N ALA A 199 -6.66 17.31 -9.50
CA ALA A 199 -5.99 16.02 -9.71
C ALA A 199 -4.95 15.70 -8.63
N GLN A 200 -4.17 16.70 -8.18
CA GLN A 200 -3.21 16.52 -7.08
C GLN A 200 -3.93 16.25 -5.75
N LEU A 201 -5.02 16.96 -5.50
CA LEU A 201 -5.83 16.73 -4.29
C LEU A 201 -6.48 15.34 -4.31
N ASP A 202 -6.94 14.85 -5.46
CA ASP A 202 -7.50 13.50 -5.59
C ASP A 202 -6.42 12.41 -5.42
N GLN A 203 -5.21 12.62 -5.94
CA GLN A 203 -4.08 11.71 -5.68
C GLN A 203 -3.72 11.67 -4.20
N PHE A 204 -3.65 12.84 -3.55
CA PHE A 204 -3.43 12.92 -2.12
C PHE A 204 -4.57 12.29 -1.32
N ARG A 205 -5.84 12.52 -1.69
CA ARG A 205 -7.01 11.87 -1.08
C ARG A 205 -6.89 10.36 -1.10
N ARG A 206 -6.47 9.76 -2.22
CA ARG A 206 -6.23 8.32 -2.32
C ARG A 206 -5.15 7.88 -1.35
N TRP A 207 -4.00 8.56 -1.30
CA TRP A 207 -2.96 8.25 -0.34
C TRP A 207 -3.51 8.34 1.10
N TRP A 208 -4.16 9.42 1.46
CA TRP A 208 -4.72 9.64 2.79
C TRP A 208 -5.75 8.57 3.17
N LEU A 209 -6.66 8.22 2.27
CA LEU A 209 -7.67 7.17 2.49
C LEU A 209 -7.05 5.79 2.68
N PHE A 210 -5.96 5.43 1.98
CA PHE A 210 -5.37 4.11 2.08
C PHE A 210 -4.36 3.97 3.22
N PHE A 211 -3.85 5.06 3.80
CA PHE A 211 -2.81 4.99 4.83
C PHE A 211 -3.25 5.51 6.21
N ARG A 212 -4.36 6.24 6.32
CA ARG A 212 -4.87 6.71 7.61
C ARG A 212 -5.46 5.58 8.44
N ARG A 213 -5.29 5.64 9.76
CA ARG A 213 -5.80 4.67 10.75
C ARG A 213 -7.31 4.38 10.60
N ALA A 214 -8.13 5.41 10.40
CA ALA A 214 -9.59 5.29 10.29
C ALA A 214 -10.02 4.31 9.19
N SER A 215 -9.24 4.16 8.12
CA SER A 215 -9.53 3.26 7.01
C SER A 215 -9.29 1.78 7.34
N PHE A 216 -8.66 1.47 8.45
CA PHE A 216 -8.44 0.12 8.96
C PHE A 216 -9.39 -0.23 10.11
N ALA A 217 -10.19 0.71 10.56
CA ALA A 217 -11.20 0.47 11.58
C ALA A 217 -12.38 -0.32 10.98
N PRO A 218 -12.88 -1.37 11.66
CA PRO A 218 -14.05 -2.09 11.21
C PRO A 218 -15.30 -1.23 11.34
N ASP A 219 -16.17 -1.29 10.36
CA ASP A 219 -17.51 -0.74 10.39
C ASP A 219 -18.48 -1.64 11.20
N PRO A 220 -19.77 -1.29 11.35
CA PRO A 220 -20.75 -2.11 12.04
C PRO A 220 -20.94 -3.52 11.47
N GLN A 221 -20.52 -3.76 10.21
CA GLN A 221 -20.52 -5.07 9.57
C GLN A 221 -19.19 -5.82 9.75
N GLY A 222 -18.25 -5.27 10.50
CA GLY A 222 -16.96 -5.87 10.82
C GLY A 222 -15.90 -5.73 9.73
N LYS A 223 -16.14 -4.91 8.68
CA LYS A 223 -15.20 -4.72 7.56
C LYS A 223 -14.62 -3.31 7.57
N SER A 224 -13.31 -3.21 7.36
CA SER A 224 -12.65 -1.92 7.18
C SER A 224 -12.79 -1.40 5.75
N PHE A 225 -12.56 -0.09 5.55
CA PHE A 225 -12.51 0.53 4.23
C PHE A 225 -11.54 -0.19 3.30
N VAL A 226 -10.30 -0.43 3.74
CA VAL A 226 -9.28 -1.10 2.92
C VAL A 226 -9.69 -2.52 2.52
N GLN A 227 -10.40 -3.25 3.40
CA GLN A 227 -10.95 -4.57 3.08
C GLN A 227 -12.08 -4.48 2.04
N ARG A 228 -13.02 -3.53 2.19
CA ARG A 228 -14.11 -3.34 1.22
C ARG A 228 -13.59 -3.02 -0.17
N VAL A 229 -12.63 -2.10 -0.26
CA VAL A 229 -11.99 -1.75 -1.53
C VAL A 229 -11.25 -2.94 -2.12
N HIS A 230 -10.55 -3.72 -1.30
CA HIS A 230 -9.84 -4.92 -1.75
C HIS A 230 -10.80 -5.99 -2.31
N GLU A 231 -11.85 -6.33 -1.57
CA GLU A 231 -12.86 -7.29 -1.99
C GLU A 231 -13.62 -6.81 -3.24
N GLY A 232 -14.03 -5.54 -3.26
CA GLY A 232 -14.73 -4.95 -4.41
C GLY A 232 -13.86 -4.95 -5.66
N SER A 233 -12.60 -4.57 -5.54
CA SER A 233 -11.65 -4.59 -6.65
C SER A 233 -11.38 -6.01 -7.17
N ALA A 234 -11.25 -7.00 -6.28
CA ALA A 234 -11.06 -8.40 -6.66
C ALA A 234 -12.31 -8.98 -7.35
N THR A 235 -13.50 -8.64 -6.86
CA THR A 235 -14.78 -9.04 -7.48
C THR A 235 -14.92 -8.45 -8.86
N TYR A 236 -14.70 -7.13 -8.99
CA TYR A 236 -14.72 -6.44 -10.29
C TYR A 236 -13.75 -7.06 -11.30
N ALA A 237 -12.50 -7.32 -10.91
CA ALA A 237 -11.50 -7.93 -11.79
C ALA A 237 -11.94 -9.33 -12.27
N ARG A 238 -12.61 -10.09 -11.41
CA ARG A 238 -13.15 -11.42 -11.73
C ARG A 238 -14.30 -11.33 -12.73
N GLU A 239 -15.26 -10.44 -12.48
CA GLU A 239 -16.41 -10.21 -13.38
C GLU A 239 -15.97 -9.77 -14.79
N ILE A 240 -14.98 -8.87 -14.89
CA ILE A 240 -14.41 -8.46 -16.19
C ILE A 240 -13.71 -9.65 -16.86
N SER A 241 -12.95 -10.45 -16.13
CA SER A 241 -12.29 -11.65 -16.68
C SER A 241 -13.30 -12.65 -17.23
N ASP A 242 -14.41 -12.87 -16.53
CA ASP A 242 -15.43 -13.84 -16.94
C ASP A 242 -16.23 -13.32 -18.16
N LYS A 243 -16.60 -12.05 -18.18
CA LYS A 243 -17.19 -11.42 -19.37
C LYS A 243 -16.28 -11.47 -20.60
N LEU A 244 -14.97 -11.24 -20.40
CA LEU A 244 -14.01 -11.32 -21.49
C LEU A 244 -13.89 -12.76 -22.03
N LYS A 245 -13.88 -13.77 -21.18
CA LYS A 245 -13.90 -15.18 -21.57
C LYS A 245 -15.16 -15.50 -22.41
N GLU A 246 -16.32 -15.13 -21.91
CA GLU A 246 -17.61 -15.31 -22.61
C GLU A 246 -17.55 -14.70 -24.01
N LEU A 247 -17.16 -13.43 -24.10
CA LEU A 247 -17.04 -12.71 -25.39
C LEU A 247 -16.05 -13.39 -26.35
N VAL A 248 -14.91 -13.83 -25.86
CA VAL A 248 -13.91 -14.56 -26.68
C VAL A 248 -14.46 -15.90 -27.16
N TYR A 249 -15.10 -16.69 -26.31
CA TYR A 249 -15.59 -18.02 -26.70
C TYR A 249 -16.87 -17.97 -27.53
N GLU A 250 -17.77 -17.03 -27.27
CA GLU A 250 -19.07 -16.97 -27.95
C GLU A 250 -19.05 -16.15 -29.24
N GLU A 251 -18.20 -15.12 -29.33
CA GLU A 251 -18.19 -14.23 -30.49
C GLU A 251 -16.88 -14.39 -31.31
N VAL A 252 -15.70 -14.26 -30.68
CA VAL A 252 -14.43 -14.17 -31.41
C VAL A 252 -13.98 -15.53 -31.97
N MET A 253 -14.05 -16.59 -31.19
CA MET A 253 -13.60 -17.92 -31.60
C MET A 253 -14.43 -18.50 -32.75
N PRO A 254 -15.78 -18.40 -32.79
CA PRO A 254 -16.58 -18.85 -33.93
C PRO A 254 -16.27 -18.07 -35.22
N GLU A 255 -16.05 -16.76 -35.14
CA GLU A 255 -15.69 -15.95 -36.32
C GLU A 255 -14.31 -16.36 -36.86
N ILE A 256 -13.31 -16.55 -35.98
CA ILE A 256 -11.99 -17.03 -36.39
C ILE A 256 -12.10 -18.43 -37.03
N ALA A 257 -12.84 -19.35 -36.40
CA ALA A 257 -13.06 -20.70 -36.93
C ALA A 257 -13.75 -20.68 -38.30
N GLY A 258 -14.80 -19.84 -38.45
CA GLY A 258 -15.49 -19.62 -39.73
C GLY A 258 -14.56 -19.07 -40.82
N GLY A 259 -13.72 -18.11 -40.48
CA GLY A 259 -12.68 -17.56 -41.36
C GLY A 259 -11.68 -18.61 -41.82
N PHE A 260 -11.20 -19.50 -40.93
CA PHE A 260 -10.31 -20.63 -41.30
C PHE A 260 -11.01 -21.62 -42.21
N VAL A 261 -12.25 -21.98 -41.97
CA VAL A 261 -13.02 -22.89 -42.83
C VAL A 261 -13.22 -22.25 -44.23
N ALA A 262 -13.62 -20.99 -44.30
CA ALA A 262 -13.77 -20.27 -45.55
C ALA A 262 -12.46 -20.18 -46.36
N TYR A 263 -11.34 -19.86 -45.69
CA TYR A 263 -10.00 -19.85 -46.29
C TYR A 263 -9.61 -21.22 -46.89
N ARG A 264 -9.81 -22.32 -46.15
CA ARG A 264 -9.51 -23.65 -46.62
C ARG A 264 -10.34 -24.05 -47.85
N TYR A 265 -11.62 -23.67 -47.85
CA TYR A 265 -12.51 -23.96 -48.99
C TYR A 265 -12.11 -23.17 -50.24
N HIS A 266 -11.80 -21.87 -50.10
CA HIS A 266 -11.54 -21.01 -51.26
C HIS A 266 -10.10 -21.07 -51.76
N GLU A 267 -9.11 -21.23 -50.90
CA GLU A 267 -7.69 -21.14 -51.28
C GLU A 267 -7.05 -22.53 -51.45
N LEU A 268 -7.49 -23.54 -50.74
CA LEU A 268 -6.87 -24.88 -50.75
C LEU A 268 -7.73 -25.94 -51.40
N GLY A 269 -8.99 -25.66 -51.75
CA GLY A 269 -9.89 -26.56 -52.46
C GLY A 269 -10.23 -27.86 -51.70
N VAL A 270 -10.21 -27.80 -50.33
CA VAL A 270 -10.43 -28.97 -49.47
C VAL A 270 -11.64 -28.73 -48.57
#